data_a396aec9573cddb6cdb85f9ba38c805b
#
_entry.id   a396aec9573cddb6cdb85f9ba38c805b
#
_cell.length_a   1.000
_cell.length_b   1.000
_cell.length_c   1.000
_cell.angle_alpha   90.00
_cell.angle_beta   90.00
_cell.angle_gamma   90.00
#
_symmetry.space_group_name_H-M   'P 1'
#
loop_
_entity.id
_entity.type
_entity.pdbx_description
1 polymer ?
#
loop_
_entity_poly.entity_id
_entity_poly.type
_entity_poly.pdbx_seq_one_letter_code
_entity_poly.pdbx_strand_id
1 'polypeptide(L)'
;MEAQEIIRYIQTASKKTPVKVYLNVTEPIKFKDSKVFGEGNSFVVFGDYESIAPVLEAEAEKIIEIEIETAARYSAVPLLDIKKINARIEPGAIIRDQVSIGNNAVIMMGAIINIGAVIGENTMIDMGAVLGGRVTVGKNCHIGAGAVLAGVIEPASAKPVIVEDGVLIGANAVIVEGVHIGKDAVVAAGAVVLEDVSAGTVVGGIPARVLKISDDQTKENTALIAALREL
;
A
#
# COMPACT_ATOMS: atom_id res chain seq x y z
N MET A 1 7.16 12.00 2.39
CA MET A 1 8.52 11.56 2.82
C MET A 1 9.52 11.70 1.69
N GLU A 2 10.71 12.18 2.00
CA GLU A 2 11.81 12.21 1.03
C GLU A 2 12.49 10.83 0.92
N ALA A 3 13.14 10.57 -0.24
CA ALA A 3 13.79 9.27 -0.47
C ALA A 3 14.85 8.95 0.60
N GLN A 4 15.64 9.94 1.00
CA GLN A 4 16.67 9.79 2.04
C GLN A 4 16.08 9.41 3.40
N GLU A 5 14.90 9.92 3.73
CA GLU A 5 14.19 9.57 4.97
C GLU A 5 13.74 8.10 4.95
N ILE A 6 13.21 7.65 3.81
CA ILE A 6 12.78 6.26 3.63
C ILE A 6 13.98 5.31 3.71
N ILE A 7 15.07 5.64 3.02
CA ILE A 7 16.31 4.85 3.06
C ILE A 7 16.81 4.75 4.51
N ARG A 8 16.87 5.86 5.22
CA ARG A 8 17.27 5.89 6.62
C ARG A 8 16.33 5.08 7.49
N TYR A 9 15.01 5.22 7.31
CA TYR A 9 14.01 4.45 8.04
C TYR A 9 14.23 2.94 7.85
N ILE A 10 14.37 2.48 6.61
CA ILE A 10 14.61 1.06 6.31
C ILE A 10 15.95 0.58 6.88
N GLN A 11 16.99 1.41 6.77
CA GLN A 11 18.33 1.07 7.26
C GLN A 11 18.36 0.89 8.79
N THR A 12 17.71 1.79 9.52
CA THR A 12 17.75 1.81 10.99
C THR A 12 16.65 0.97 11.65
N ALA A 13 15.61 0.59 10.91
CA ALA A 13 14.54 -0.24 11.43
C ALA A 13 15.06 -1.62 11.86
N SER A 14 14.58 -2.10 13.01
CA SER A 14 14.76 -3.49 13.40
C SER A 14 14.03 -4.39 12.40
N LYS A 15 14.75 -5.31 11.77
CA LYS A 15 14.16 -6.32 10.87
C LYS A 15 13.49 -7.38 11.72
N LYS A 16 12.21 -7.62 11.49
CA LYS A 16 11.38 -8.55 12.27
C LYS A 16 10.80 -9.65 11.42
N THR A 17 10.69 -10.81 12.04
CA THR A 17 9.93 -11.96 11.52
C THR A 17 8.70 -12.15 12.41
N PRO A 18 7.61 -11.40 12.15
CA PRO A 18 6.41 -11.46 13.00
C PRO A 18 5.75 -12.83 12.89
N VAL A 19 5.55 -13.46 14.03
CA VAL A 19 4.87 -14.75 14.12
C VAL A 19 3.71 -14.70 15.11
N LYS A 20 2.78 -15.62 14.90
CA LYS A 20 1.73 -15.99 15.82
C LYS A 20 1.86 -17.48 16.09
N VAL A 21 2.09 -17.83 17.34
CA VAL A 21 2.34 -19.20 17.77
C VAL A 21 1.20 -19.68 18.64
N TYR A 22 0.60 -20.79 18.26
CA TYR A 22 -0.40 -21.50 19.07
C TYR A 22 0.31 -22.66 19.75
N LEU A 23 0.11 -22.79 21.05
CA LEU A 23 0.79 -23.77 21.89
C LEU A 23 -0.19 -24.50 22.82
N ASN A 24 -0.07 -25.83 22.83
CA ASN A 24 -0.54 -26.66 23.94
C ASN A 24 0.68 -27.24 24.66
N VAL A 25 0.75 -27.07 25.98
CA VAL A 25 1.93 -27.40 26.80
C VAL A 25 1.54 -28.21 28.04
N THR A 26 2.51 -28.92 28.61
CA THR A 26 2.32 -29.62 29.88
C THR A 26 2.39 -28.70 31.10
N GLU A 27 3.21 -27.63 30.98
CA GLU A 27 3.42 -26.60 32.00
C GLU A 27 3.56 -25.23 31.34
N PRO A 28 3.15 -24.13 32.01
CA PRO A 28 3.26 -22.78 31.46
C PRO A 28 4.67 -22.36 31.07
N ILE A 29 4.82 -21.85 29.84
CA ILE A 29 6.08 -21.30 29.30
C ILE A 29 6.04 -19.77 29.36
N LYS A 30 7.15 -19.13 29.73
CA LYS A 30 7.28 -17.67 29.80
C LYS A 30 8.01 -17.13 28.58
N PHE A 31 7.36 -16.22 27.86
CA PHE A 31 7.94 -15.51 26.72
C PHE A 31 8.25 -14.07 27.13
N LYS A 32 9.51 -13.62 26.93
CA LYS A 32 9.88 -12.23 27.07
C LYS A 32 9.64 -11.48 25.77
N ASP A 33 9.32 -10.19 25.86
CA ASP A 33 9.14 -9.30 24.70
C ASP A 33 8.08 -9.76 23.71
N SER A 34 7.10 -10.56 24.17
CA SER A 34 6.02 -11.10 23.38
C SER A 34 4.69 -10.87 24.07
N LYS A 35 3.59 -10.83 23.29
CA LYS A 35 2.25 -10.78 23.84
C LYS A 35 1.70 -12.21 23.95
N VAL A 36 1.36 -12.62 25.16
CA VAL A 36 0.84 -13.94 25.44
C VAL A 36 -0.61 -13.84 25.86
N PHE A 37 -1.46 -14.65 25.24
CA PHE A 37 -2.88 -14.80 25.55
C PHE A 37 -3.18 -16.27 25.83
N GLY A 38 -4.06 -16.54 26.79
CA GLY A 38 -4.47 -17.88 27.19
C GLY A 38 -4.31 -18.11 28.69
N GLU A 39 -4.82 -19.23 29.15
CA GLU A 39 -4.76 -19.69 30.55
C GLU A 39 -4.40 -21.17 30.58
N GLY A 40 -3.86 -21.61 31.75
CA GLY A 40 -3.50 -23.01 31.93
C GLY A 40 -2.41 -23.48 30.98
N ASN A 41 -2.72 -24.43 30.14
CA ASN A 41 -1.78 -25.12 29.27
C ASN A 41 -1.95 -24.78 27.76
N SER A 42 -2.76 -23.78 27.41
CA SER A 42 -2.99 -23.38 26.04
C SER A 42 -2.74 -21.87 25.87
N PHE A 43 -1.88 -21.51 24.92
CA PHE A 43 -1.45 -20.13 24.71
C PHE A 43 -1.45 -19.74 23.24
N VAL A 44 -1.65 -18.45 22.99
CA VAL A 44 -1.36 -17.80 21.72
C VAL A 44 -0.31 -16.72 21.98
N VAL A 45 0.82 -16.80 21.30
CA VAL A 45 1.96 -15.90 21.47
C VAL A 45 2.17 -15.10 20.20
N PHE A 46 2.22 -13.76 20.31
CA PHE A 46 2.56 -12.86 19.23
C PHE A 46 3.91 -12.19 19.50
N GLY A 47 4.81 -12.26 18.55
CA GLY A 47 6.14 -11.64 18.71
C GLY A 47 7.03 -11.79 17.49
N ASP A 48 8.30 -11.50 17.69
CA ASP A 48 9.34 -11.73 16.70
C ASP A 48 9.88 -13.15 16.86
N TYR A 49 10.00 -13.88 15.77
CA TYR A 49 10.51 -15.26 15.76
C TYR A 49 11.89 -15.38 16.41
N GLU A 50 12.77 -14.39 16.17
CA GLU A 50 14.12 -14.37 16.76
C GLU A 50 14.11 -14.34 18.32
N SER A 51 13.05 -13.79 18.92
CA SER A 51 12.85 -13.78 20.37
C SER A 51 12.11 -15.02 20.87
N ILE A 52 11.26 -15.62 20.06
CA ILE A 52 10.39 -16.74 20.44
C ILE A 52 11.09 -18.07 20.22
N ALA A 53 11.82 -18.28 19.13
CA ALA A 53 12.42 -19.55 18.76
C ALA A 53 13.35 -20.13 19.86
N PRO A 54 14.27 -19.34 20.48
CA PRO A 54 15.12 -19.87 21.53
C PRO A 54 14.34 -20.38 22.76
N VAL A 55 13.18 -19.79 23.05
CA VAL A 55 12.32 -20.23 24.16
C VAL A 55 11.62 -21.54 23.80
N LEU A 56 11.12 -21.67 22.55
CA LEU A 56 10.51 -22.92 22.08
C LEU A 56 11.52 -24.07 22.08
N GLU A 57 12.75 -23.82 21.68
CA GLU A 57 13.82 -24.82 21.68
C GLU A 57 14.20 -25.24 23.12
N ALA A 58 14.34 -24.28 24.03
CA ALA A 58 14.69 -24.55 25.41
C ALA A 58 13.60 -25.30 26.19
N GLU A 59 12.35 -25.10 25.85
CA GLU A 59 11.18 -25.67 26.53
C GLU A 59 10.49 -26.78 25.70
N ALA A 60 11.18 -27.35 24.71
CA ALA A 60 10.61 -28.29 23.75
C ALA A 60 9.92 -29.50 24.40
N GLU A 61 10.47 -30.00 25.51
CA GLU A 61 9.90 -31.14 26.24
C GLU A 61 8.54 -30.85 26.87
N LYS A 62 8.20 -29.56 27.06
CA LYS A 62 6.91 -29.13 27.59
C LYS A 62 5.85 -28.96 26.50
N ILE A 63 6.24 -28.92 25.23
CA ILE A 63 5.35 -28.67 24.11
C ILE A 63 4.64 -29.95 23.70
N ILE A 64 3.32 -29.95 23.80
CA ILE A 64 2.46 -31.07 23.32
C ILE A 64 2.13 -30.87 21.84
N GLU A 65 1.77 -29.64 21.46
CA GLU A 65 1.36 -29.29 20.12
C GLU A 65 1.73 -27.82 19.82
N ILE A 66 2.16 -27.54 18.62
CA ILE A 66 2.57 -26.20 18.16
C ILE A 66 2.16 -25.96 16.73
N GLU A 67 1.64 -24.77 16.46
CA GLU A 67 1.42 -24.23 15.10
C GLU A 67 1.97 -22.82 15.02
N ILE A 68 2.70 -22.49 13.95
CA ILE A 68 3.33 -21.17 13.76
C ILE A 68 2.89 -20.55 12.44
N GLU A 69 2.13 -19.45 12.53
CA GLU A 69 1.83 -18.60 11.40
C GLU A 69 2.90 -17.52 11.26
N THR A 70 3.49 -17.40 10.07
CA THR A 70 4.52 -16.39 9.77
C THR A 70 3.99 -15.36 8.79
N ALA A 71 3.97 -14.09 9.18
CA ALA A 71 3.44 -13.00 8.35
C ALA A 71 4.47 -12.42 7.37
N ALA A 72 5.74 -12.35 7.77
CA ALA A 72 6.85 -11.83 6.96
C ALA A 72 8.19 -12.32 7.53
N ARG A 73 9.27 -12.21 6.75
CA ARG A 73 10.62 -12.52 7.22
C ARG A 73 11.53 -11.30 7.05
N TYR A 74 12.24 -10.93 8.13
CA TYR A 74 13.18 -9.79 8.17
C TYR A 74 12.60 -8.51 7.57
N SER A 75 11.31 -8.26 7.82
CA SER A 75 10.65 -7.05 7.33
C SER A 75 11.07 -5.82 8.14
N ALA A 76 11.45 -4.76 7.41
CA ALA A 76 11.81 -3.47 7.99
C ALA A 76 10.63 -2.51 8.12
N VAL A 77 9.61 -2.67 7.27
CA VAL A 77 8.47 -1.75 7.19
C VAL A 77 7.18 -2.54 7.43
N PRO A 78 6.50 -2.34 8.56
CA PRO A 78 5.24 -3.00 8.85
C PRO A 78 4.12 -2.51 7.92
N LEU A 79 2.96 -3.13 8.02
CA LEU A 79 1.74 -2.61 7.43
C LEU A 79 1.20 -1.43 8.24
N LEU A 80 0.50 -0.53 7.55
CA LEU A 80 -0.16 0.62 8.14
C LEU A 80 -1.26 0.17 9.12
N ASP A 81 -1.34 0.80 10.28
CA ASP A 81 -2.48 0.62 11.18
C ASP A 81 -3.71 1.37 10.65
N ILE A 82 -4.60 0.64 10.01
CA ILE A 82 -5.76 1.21 9.31
C ILE A 82 -6.98 1.48 10.21
N LYS A 83 -6.95 1.08 11.49
CA LYS A 83 -8.13 1.11 12.38
C LYS A 83 -8.75 2.50 12.62
N LYS A 84 -7.98 3.57 12.42
CA LYS A 84 -8.42 4.96 12.67
C LYS A 84 -8.39 5.84 11.42
N ILE A 85 -8.22 5.25 10.25
CA ILE A 85 -8.19 5.98 8.99
C ILE A 85 -9.62 6.22 8.52
N ASN A 86 -9.97 7.47 8.23
CA ASN A 86 -11.29 7.84 7.72
C ASN A 86 -11.38 7.58 6.21
N ALA A 87 -11.27 6.32 5.81
CA ALA A 87 -11.31 5.85 4.44
C ALA A 87 -11.88 4.42 4.38
N ARG A 88 -12.46 4.05 3.26
CA ARG A 88 -12.91 2.68 3.01
C ARG A 88 -11.72 1.87 2.47
N ILE A 89 -11.31 0.85 3.20
CA ILE A 89 -10.19 -0.02 2.84
C ILE A 89 -10.71 -1.44 2.78
N GLU A 90 -10.75 -1.99 1.57
CA GLU A 90 -11.30 -3.31 1.30
C GLU A 90 -10.31 -4.44 1.68
N PRO A 91 -10.82 -5.66 1.95
CA PRO A 91 -9.99 -6.80 2.30
C PRO A 91 -8.92 -7.11 1.24
N GLY A 92 -7.71 -7.45 1.68
CA GLY A 92 -6.60 -7.81 0.81
C GLY A 92 -5.81 -6.63 0.25
N ALA A 93 -6.16 -5.38 0.59
CA ALA A 93 -5.30 -4.24 0.32
C ALA A 93 -4.02 -4.33 1.18
N ILE A 94 -2.85 -4.15 0.54
CA ILE A 94 -1.54 -4.19 1.20
C ILE A 94 -0.98 -2.77 1.23
N ILE A 95 -1.02 -2.15 2.39
CA ILE A 95 -0.59 -0.76 2.59
C ILE A 95 0.56 -0.75 3.60
N ARG A 96 1.73 -0.25 3.19
CA ARG A 96 2.89 -0.16 4.07
C ARG A 96 2.79 1.04 5.01
N ASP A 97 3.47 0.96 6.14
CA ASP A 97 3.58 2.09 7.07
C ASP A 97 4.12 3.36 6.39
N GLN A 98 3.86 4.52 6.96
CA GLN A 98 4.19 5.84 6.41
C GLN A 98 3.46 6.20 5.10
N VAL A 99 2.36 5.52 4.76
CA VAL A 99 1.42 5.95 3.73
C VAL A 99 0.41 6.92 4.33
N SER A 100 0.12 8.01 3.61
CA SER A 100 -0.90 8.98 3.99
C SER A 100 -2.15 8.78 3.13
N ILE A 101 -3.32 8.64 3.76
CA ILE A 101 -4.61 8.45 3.09
C ILE A 101 -5.56 9.53 3.54
N GLY A 102 -6.09 10.29 2.57
CA GLY A 102 -7.06 11.36 2.79
C GLY A 102 -8.45 10.84 3.14
N ASN A 103 -9.28 11.73 3.68
CA ASN A 103 -10.66 11.39 4.07
C ASN A 103 -11.48 10.90 2.87
N ASN A 104 -12.39 9.97 3.13
CA ASN A 104 -13.29 9.39 2.15
C ASN A 104 -12.58 8.75 0.93
N ALA A 105 -11.28 8.50 1.03
CA ALA A 105 -10.59 7.70 0.01
C ALA A 105 -11.12 6.27 0.02
N VAL A 106 -11.03 5.60 -1.13
CA VAL A 106 -11.44 4.21 -1.30
C VAL A 106 -10.26 3.40 -1.80
N ILE A 107 -9.83 2.43 -1.03
CA ILE A 107 -8.75 1.50 -1.40
C ILE A 107 -9.39 0.14 -1.62
N MET A 108 -9.42 -0.30 -2.87
CA MET A 108 -10.06 -1.55 -3.25
C MET A 108 -9.17 -2.77 -3.01
N MET A 109 -9.77 -3.95 -3.06
CA MET A 109 -9.10 -5.21 -2.77
C MET A 109 -7.90 -5.45 -3.69
N GLY A 110 -6.82 -5.94 -3.09
CA GLY A 110 -5.57 -6.26 -3.80
C GLY A 110 -4.74 -5.05 -4.20
N ALA A 111 -5.14 -3.82 -3.88
CA ALA A 111 -4.30 -2.65 -4.08
C ALA A 111 -3.03 -2.74 -3.24
N ILE A 112 -1.88 -2.39 -3.84
CA ILE A 112 -0.56 -2.43 -3.18
C ILE A 112 0.01 -1.01 -3.12
N ILE A 113 0.20 -0.49 -1.91
CA ILE A 113 0.63 0.89 -1.70
C ILE A 113 1.90 0.90 -0.87
N ASN A 114 3.00 1.38 -1.48
CA ASN A 114 4.31 1.36 -0.86
C ASN A 114 4.57 2.60 0.01
N ILE A 115 5.59 2.49 0.88
CA ILE A 115 6.01 3.50 1.84
C ILE A 115 6.15 4.90 1.24
N GLY A 116 5.68 5.92 1.95
CA GLY A 116 5.78 7.31 1.57
C GLY A 116 4.79 7.76 0.49
N ALA A 117 3.91 6.89 0.00
CA ALA A 117 2.85 7.29 -0.91
C ALA A 117 1.81 8.18 -0.21
N VAL A 118 1.23 9.10 -0.97
CA VAL A 118 0.19 10.03 -0.51
C VAL A 118 -1.03 9.91 -1.41
N ILE A 119 -2.18 9.69 -0.82
CA ILE A 119 -3.46 9.57 -1.50
C ILE A 119 -4.39 10.69 -1.01
N GLY A 120 -4.87 11.49 -1.92
CA GLY A 120 -5.75 12.61 -1.63
C GLY A 120 -7.17 12.19 -1.25
N GLU A 121 -7.88 13.16 -0.71
CA GLU A 121 -9.29 13.03 -0.29
C GLU A 121 -10.21 12.60 -1.46
N ASN A 122 -11.21 11.77 -1.19
CA ASN A 122 -12.18 11.24 -2.16
C ASN A 122 -11.55 10.48 -3.35
N THR A 123 -10.29 10.10 -3.29
CA THR A 123 -9.60 9.37 -4.35
C THR A 123 -9.84 7.87 -4.22
N MET A 124 -10.10 7.22 -5.36
CA MET A 124 -10.23 5.77 -5.44
C MET A 124 -8.96 5.16 -6.01
N ILE A 125 -8.41 4.18 -5.32
CA ILE A 125 -7.36 3.26 -5.79
C ILE A 125 -8.05 1.93 -6.03
N ASP A 126 -8.24 1.58 -7.29
CA ASP A 126 -9.06 0.43 -7.69
C ASP A 126 -8.31 -0.90 -7.55
N MET A 127 -9.01 -2.01 -7.82
CA MET A 127 -8.54 -3.38 -7.57
C MET A 127 -7.18 -3.68 -8.19
N GLY A 128 -6.26 -4.17 -7.37
CA GLY A 128 -4.94 -4.59 -7.83
C GLY A 128 -4.02 -3.48 -8.34
N ALA A 129 -4.40 -2.21 -8.19
CA ALA A 129 -3.51 -1.10 -8.57
C ALA A 129 -2.26 -1.06 -7.68
N VAL A 130 -1.12 -0.69 -8.26
CA VAL A 130 0.17 -0.65 -7.58
C VAL A 130 0.70 0.78 -7.55
N LEU A 131 0.84 1.34 -6.35
CA LEU A 131 1.48 2.62 -6.10
C LEU A 131 2.86 2.39 -5.50
N GLY A 132 3.88 2.73 -6.25
CA GLY A 132 5.27 2.65 -5.81
C GLY A 132 5.60 3.65 -4.70
N GLY A 133 6.80 3.55 -4.17
CA GLY A 133 7.23 4.43 -3.07
C GLY A 133 7.18 5.91 -3.47
N ARG A 134 6.69 6.76 -2.58
CA ARG A 134 6.59 8.23 -2.73
C ARG A 134 5.60 8.73 -3.80
N VAL A 135 4.87 7.86 -4.47
CA VAL A 135 3.82 8.29 -5.40
C VAL A 135 2.85 9.23 -4.70
N THR A 136 2.52 10.34 -5.35
CA THR A 136 1.51 11.27 -4.86
C THR A 136 0.33 11.28 -5.81
N VAL A 137 -0.87 11.02 -5.27
CA VAL A 137 -2.15 11.12 -5.97
C VAL A 137 -2.99 12.18 -5.30
N GLY A 138 -3.44 13.15 -6.07
CA GLY A 138 -4.27 14.25 -5.62
C GLY A 138 -5.67 13.83 -5.20
N LYS A 139 -6.54 14.82 -5.01
CA LYS A 139 -7.94 14.63 -4.59
C LYS A 139 -8.82 14.28 -5.78
N ASN A 140 -9.95 13.60 -5.48
CA ASN A 140 -10.97 13.29 -6.47
C ASN A 140 -10.42 12.56 -7.71
N CYS A 141 -9.40 11.73 -7.54
CA CYS A 141 -8.83 10.91 -8.59
C CYS A 141 -9.48 9.53 -8.65
N HIS A 142 -9.31 8.87 -9.80
CA HIS A 142 -9.61 7.46 -9.95
C HIS A 142 -8.40 6.77 -10.58
N ILE A 143 -7.74 5.89 -9.83
CA ILE A 143 -6.64 5.06 -10.32
C ILE A 143 -7.24 3.69 -10.63
N GLY A 144 -7.39 3.39 -11.91
CA GLY A 144 -8.10 2.22 -12.42
C GLY A 144 -7.46 0.89 -12.06
N ALA A 145 -8.25 -0.17 -12.14
CA ALA A 145 -7.83 -1.51 -11.75
C ALA A 145 -6.55 -1.97 -12.47
N GLY A 146 -5.61 -2.53 -11.72
CA GLY A 146 -4.33 -3.01 -12.24
C GLY A 146 -3.38 -1.92 -12.75
N ALA A 147 -3.71 -0.65 -12.60
CA ALA A 147 -2.80 0.44 -12.99
C ALA A 147 -1.54 0.44 -12.13
N VAL A 148 -0.40 0.79 -12.73
CA VAL A 148 0.90 0.86 -12.05
C VAL A 148 1.43 2.29 -12.11
N LEU A 149 1.59 2.91 -10.96
CA LEU A 149 2.28 4.17 -10.81
C LEU A 149 3.66 3.86 -10.22
N ALA A 150 4.70 3.97 -11.06
CA ALA A 150 6.05 3.61 -10.67
C ALA A 150 6.54 4.48 -9.51
N GLY A 151 7.13 3.85 -8.52
CA GLY A 151 7.72 4.55 -7.38
C GLY A 151 9.23 4.59 -7.50
N VAL A 152 9.82 5.57 -6.86
CA VAL A 152 11.28 5.69 -6.83
C VAL A 152 11.76 5.96 -5.42
N ILE A 153 12.59 5.05 -4.93
CA ILE A 153 13.39 5.23 -3.72
C ILE A 153 14.88 5.26 -4.10
N GLU A 154 15.24 4.52 -5.14
CA GLU A 154 16.59 4.37 -5.65
C GLU A 154 16.62 4.61 -7.17
N PRO A 155 17.42 5.58 -7.68
CA PRO A 155 18.26 6.49 -6.88
C PRO A 155 17.43 7.54 -6.13
N ALA A 156 17.94 8.01 -5.00
CA ALA A 156 17.26 8.99 -4.16
C ALA A 156 17.00 10.35 -4.84
N SER A 157 17.74 10.64 -5.91
CA SER A 157 17.57 11.84 -6.73
C SER A 157 16.42 11.77 -7.74
N ALA A 158 15.89 10.57 -8.00
CA ALA A 158 14.81 10.40 -8.96
C ALA A 158 13.48 10.95 -8.41
N LYS A 159 12.67 11.52 -9.30
CA LYS A 159 11.37 12.08 -8.95
C LYS A 159 10.31 10.98 -8.91
N PRO A 160 9.40 10.99 -7.94
CA PRO A 160 8.26 10.07 -7.93
C PRO A 160 7.22 10.48 -8.99
N VAL A 161 6.29 9.59 -9.29
CA VAL A 161 5.08 9.92 -10.03
C VAL A 161 4.23 10.88 -9.20
N ILE A 162 3.75 11.94 -9.85
CA ILE A 162 2.80 12.91 -9.28
C ILE A 162 1.55 12.93 -10.15
N VAL A 163 0.41 12.73 -9.53
CA VAL A 163 -0.91 12.82 -10.16
C VAL A 163 -1.67 13.94 -9.47
N GLU A 164 -2.05 14.97 -10.22
CA GLU A 164 -2.82 16.10 -9.70
C GLU A 164 -4.30 15.74 -9.46
N ASP A 165 -5.07 16.70 -8.95
CA ASP A 165 -6.47 16.51 -8.62
C ASP A 165 -7.34 16.20 -9.86
N GLY A 166 -8.39 15.40 -9.67
CA GLY A 166 -9.39 15.12 -10.69
C GLY A 166 -8.94 14.19 -11.82
N VAL A 167 -7.77 13.61 -11.73
CA VAL A 167 -7.21 12.73 -12.78
C VAL A 167 -7.87 11.36 -12.77
N LEU A 168 -8.15 10.84 -13.98
CA LEU A 168 -8.51 9.45 -14.18
C LEU A 168 -7.38 8.69 -14.87
N ILE A 169 -6.88 7.65 -14.23
CA ILE A 169 -5.95 6.68 -14.80
C ILE A 169 -6.74 5.42 -15.15
N GLY A 170 -6.79 5.07 -16.42
CA GLY A 170 -7.51 3.90 -16.93
C GLY A 170 -6.89 2.58 -16.46
N ALA A 171 -7.69 1.52 -16.46
CA ALA A 171 -7.25 0.19 -16.03
C ALA A 171 -5.98 -0.29 -16.77
N ASN A 172 -5.07 -0.94 -16.07
CA ASN A 172 -3.80 -1.47 -16.59
C ASN A 172 -2.88 -0.43 -17.26
N ALA A 173 -3.09 0.87 -17.02
CA ALA A 173 -2.15 1.88 -17.47
C ALA A 173 -0.87 1.84 -16.62
N VAL A 174 0.27 2.15 -17.25
CA VAL A 174 1.57 2.23 -16.58
C VAL A 174 2.11 3.65 -16.68
N ILE A 175 2.38 4.26 -15.54
CA ILE A 175 3.00 5.58 -15.45
C ILE A 175 4.42 5.38 -14.93
N VAL A 176 5.41 5.71 -15.75
CA VAL A 176 6.83 5.53 -15.35
C VAL A 176 7.27 6.60 -14.34
N GLU A 177 8.36 6.32 -13.65
CA GLU A 177 8.93 7.24 -12.66
C GLU A 177 9.21 8.62 -13.23
N GLY A 178 9.04 9.64 -12.40
CA GLY A 178 9.29 11.04 -12.75
C GLY A 178 8.17 11.75 -13.50
N VAL A 179 7.19 11.00 -14.01
CA VAL A 179 6.07 11.57 -14.76
C VAL A 179 5.13 12.36 -13.86
N HIS A 180 4.71 13.51 -14.34
CA HIS A 180 3.70 14.38 -13.76
C HIS A 180 2.42 14.35 -14.61
N ILE A 181 1.31 13.98 -14.02
CA ILE A 181 -0.01 13.97 -14.66
C ILE A 181 -0.78 15.19 -14.17
N GLY A 182 -1.01 16.13 -15.07
CA GLY A 182 -1.66 17.41 -14.78
C GLY A 182 -3.16 17.23 -14.46
N LYS A 183 -3.69 18.23 -13.77
CA LYS A 183 -5.06 18.27 -13.26
C LYS A 183 -6.10 17.92 -14.33
N ASP A 184 -7.12 17.14 -13.93
CA ASP A 184 -8.24 16.73 -14.79
C ASP A 184 -7.83 16.01 -16.08
N ALA A 185 -6.59 15.51 -16.16
CA ALA A 185 -6.15 14.68 -17.28
C ALA A 185 -6.75 13.28 -17.22
N VAL A 186 -6.83 12.63 -18.37
CA VAL A 186 -7.32 11.27 -18.51
C VAL A 186 -6.26 10.43 -19.22
N VAL A 187 -5.86 9.35 -18.59
CA VAL A 187 -5.00 8.32 -19.19
C VAL A 187 -5.87 7.15 -19.59
N ALA A 188 -5.87 6.81 -20.86
CA ALA A 188 -6.67 5.68 -21.38
C ALA A 188 -6.19 4.34 -20.82
N ALA A 189 -7.08 3.36 -20.73
CA ALA A 189 -6.76 2.01 -20.28
C ALA A 189 -5.63 1.38 -21.13
N GLY A 190 -4.70 0.68 -20.46
CA GLY A 190 -3.56 0.01 -21.10
C GLY A 190 -2.49 0.94 -21.66
N ALA A 191 -2.55 2.24 -21.40
CA ALA A 191 -1.54 3.19 -21.87
C ALA A 191 -0.23 3.05 -21.11
N VAL A 192 0.90 3.33 -21.78
CA VAL A 192 2.21 3.45 -21.16
C VAL A 192 2.70 4.90 -21.28
N VAL A 193 2.67 5.63 -20.17
CA VAL A 193 2.97 7.06 -20.12
C VAL A 193 4.44 7.24 -19.74
N LEU A 194 5.23 7.82 -20.65
CA LEU A 194 6.67 8.02 -20.52
C LEU A 194 7.04 9.48 -20.29
N GLU A 195 6.11 10.41 -20.50
CA GLU A 195 6.34 11.86 -20.46
C GLU A 195 5.20 12.55 -19.71
N ASP A 196 5.43 13.75 -19.20
CA ASP A 196 4.42 14.53 -18.49
C ASP A 196 3.17 14.74 -19.33
N VAL A 197 2.02 14.69 -18.67
CA VAL A 197 0.71 14.87 -19.28
C VAL A 197 0.13 16.23 -18.87
N SER A 198 -0.18 17.06 -19.84
CA SER A 198 -0.77 18.39 -19.60
C SER A 198 -2.16 18.27 -18.98
N ALA A 199 -2.52 19.25 -18.13
CA ALA A 199 -3.84 19.33 -17.53
C ALA A 199 -4.96 19.30 -18.59
N GLY A 200 -6.05 18.63 -18.27
CA GLY A 200 -7.25 18.56 -19.14
C GLY A 200 -7.03 17.87 -20.49
N THR A 201 -6.00 17.02 -20.62
CA THR A 201 -5.77 16.26 -21.86
C THR A 201 -6.12 14.79 -21.69
N VAL A 202 -6.47 14.15 -22.78
CA VAL A 202 -6.68 12.70 -22.87
C VAL A 202 -5.48 12.10 -23.60
N VAL A 203 -4.77 11.18 -22.94
CA VAL A 203 -3.63 10.47 -23.55
C VAL A 203 -3.89 8.98 -23.62
N GLY A 204 -3.28 8.27 -24.57
CA GLY A 204 -3.42 6.82 -24.72
C GLY A 204 -2.41 6.21 -25.67
N GLY A 205 -2.30 4.89 -25.63
CA GLY A 205 -1.40 4.11 -26.48
C GLY A 205 -0.07 3.74 -25.80
N ILE A 206 0.80 3.03 -26.54
CA ILE A 206 2.12 2.55 -26.13
C ILE A 206 3.14 2.94 -27.20
N PRO A 207 3.99 3.96 -26.94
CA PRO A 207 3.92 4.91 -25.84
C PRO A 207 2.69 5.82 -25.94
N ALA A 208 2.22 6.36 -24.80
CA ALA A 208 1.06 7.23 -24.77
C ALA A 208 1.31 8.52 -25.54
N ARG A 209 0.27 8.98 -26.26
CA ARG A 209 0.25 10.25 -26.99
C ARG A 209 -1.05 10.99 -26.69
N VAL A 210 -1.03 12.31 -26.85
CA VAL A 210 -2.25 13.10 -26.74
C VAL A 210 -3.23 12.69 -27.82
N LEU A 211 -4.42 12.29 -27.41
CA LEU A 211 -5.53 11.90 -28.29
C LEU A 211 -6.46 13.09 -28.54
N LYS A 212 -6.77 13.84 -27.50
CA LYS A 212 -7.63 15.04 -27.56
C LYS A 212 -7.48 15.89 -26.29
N ILE A 213 -8.03 17.09 -26.31
CA ILE A 213 -8.32 17.87 -25.13
C ILE A 213 -9.63 17.33 -24.52
N SER A 214 -9.73 17.27 -23.19
CA SER A 214 -10.93 16.82 -22.49
C SER A 214 -12.12 17.72 -22.86
N ASP A 215 -13.15 17.13 -23.38
CA ASP A 215 -14.44 17.73 -23.74
C ASP A 215 -15.53 17.36 -22.73
N ASP A 216 -16.74 17.89 -22.92
CA ASP A 216 -17.85 17.64 -22.01
C ASP A 216 -18.24 16.16 -21.96
N GLN A 217 -18.16 15.45 -23.09
CA GLN A 217 -18.40 14.00 -23.15
C GLN A 217 -17.33 13.23 -22.34
N THR A 218 -16.07 13.66 -22.40
CA THR A 218 -15.00 13.06 -21.58
C THR A 218 -15.30 13.26 -20.11
N LYS A 219 -15.68 14.47 -19.68
CA LYS A 219 -16.02 14.79 -18.29
C LYS A 219 -17.21 13.97 -17.80
N GLU A 220 -18.24 13.81 -18.62
CA GLU A 220 -19.38 12.96 -18.30
C GLU A 220 -18.99 11.49 -18.12
N ASN A 221 -18.18 10.96 -19.02
CA ASN A 221 -17.69 9.57 -18.99
C ASN A 221 -16.71 9.28 -17.85
N THR A 222 -16.08 10.33 -17.28
CA THR A 222 -15.11 10.21 -16.19
C THR A 222 -15.63 10.76 -14.86
N ALA A 223 -16.90 11.15 -14.81
CA ALA A 223 -17.52 11.71 -13.61
C ALA A 223 -17.49 10.71 -12.45
N LEU A 224 -17.08 11.20 -11.29
CA LEU A 224 -17.05 10.40 -10.07
C LEU A 224 -18.47 10.24 -9.49
N ILE A 225 -18.79 9.04 -9.04
CA ILE A 225 -20.05 8.77 -8.33
C ILE A 225 -19.78 8.93 -6.83
N ALA A 226 -20.36 9.99 -6.23
CA ALA A 226 -20.15 10.32 -4.82
C ALA A 226 -20.55 9.17 -3.89
N ALA A 227 -21.67 8.50 -4.16
CA ALA A 227 -22.17 7.38 -3.35
C ALA A 227 -21.17 6.22 -3.19
N LEU A 228 -20.21 6.05 -4.08
CA LEU A 228 -19.15 5.04 -3.92
C LEU A 228 -18.07 5.44 -2.91
N ARG A 229 -18.09 6.69 -2.42
CA ARG A 229 -17.12 7.29 -1.50
C ARG A 229 -17.72 7.67 -0.16
N GLU A 230 -19.01 7.43 0.02
CA GLU A 230 -19.68 7.58 1.32
C GLU A 230 -19.24 6.43 2.26
N LEU A 231 -18.89 6.78 3.52
CA LEU A 231 -18.41 5.85 4.56
C LEU A 231 -19.53 5.45 5.50
#